data_f4a51052bc74e28c2755760f29bfb689
#
_entry.id   f4a51052bc74e28c2755760f29bfb689
#
_cell.length_a   1.000
_cell.length_b   1.000
_cell.length_c   1.000
_cell.angle_alpha   90.00
_cell.angle_beta   90.00
_cell.angle_gamma   90.00
#
_symmetry.space_group_name_H-M   'P 1'
#
loop_
_entity.id
_entity.type
_entity.pdbx_description
1 polymer ?
#
loop_
_entity_poly.entity_id
_entity_poly.type
_entity_poly.pdbx_seq_one_letter_code
_entity_poly.pdbx_strand_id
1 'polypeptide(L)'
;MHVTRREAILSALFGAGSIGLRALATGLPASVLLNPRTSLAEACASRDNAQYLIWATSGSGDPANANVPGTYDDPGIAHSLLPEMAPTQMTLSGKTYTAAKPWASLPQSVLDRTCFFHHTTLTNSHANEGKVLKLMGAVKRQEMLISLIAKNLAPCLSTVQVEPASISGEVITFGGRILPALTPVGLRDVFISPKGPLTNLQALRDADLDRVSQVLKQSGNTVQRSFLDRMATSKSELRNISDSLLGNLATIKANDLDGQITAAVALIQMNVSPASVIFLPFGGDNHSDPNLARESAQHVSSCAAIATLMQRLNTAKLFDRVTFVMMNVFGRSLNRPMRMGRDHLGNHHCTVISGKRVRGSVVGGVMKSGSDYAATPIDSKTGLPAMGMGADIRFEDTLGAVGKTIAAAVGLSSDVMNDQITAGKVVQAALV
;
A
#
# COMPACT_ATOMS: atom_id res chain seq x y z
N MET A 1 -26.10 16.49 -32.18
CA MET A 1 -24.65 16.21 -32.07
C MET A 1 -24.26 15.34 -33.25
N HIS A 2 -23.49 15.82 -34.20
CA HIS A 2 -22.97 15.00 -35.30
C HIS A 2 -21.69 14.34 -34.83
N VAL A 3 -21.77 13.05 -34.55
CA VAL A 3 -20.60 12.22 -34.27
C VAL A 3 -19.86 12.00 -35.60
N THR A 4 -18.60 12.42 -35.67
CA THR A 4 -17.79 12.21 -36.87
C THR A 4 -17.50 10.74 -37.08
N ARG A 5 -17.27 10.26 -38.32
CA ARG A 5 -16.86 8.88 -38.59
C ARG A 5 -15.63 8.46 -37.77
N ARG A 6 -14.73 9.40 -37.49
CA ARG A 6 -13.53 9.18 -36.67
C ARG A 6 -13.89 8.95 -35.21
N GLU A 7 -14.84 9.70 -34.64
CA GLU A 7 -15.31 9.53 -33.26
C GLU A 7 -16.12 8.24 -33.12
N ALA A 8 -16.91 7.85 -34.13
CA ALA A 8 -17.63 6.58 -34.15
C ALA A 8 -16.65 5.38 -34.19
N ILE A 9 -15.60 5.44 -35.00
CA ILE A 9 -14.55 4.40 -35.05
C ILE A 9 -13.77 4.34 -33.75
N LEU A 10 -13.40 5.47 -33.16
CA LEU A 10 -12.74 5.53 -31.88
C LEU A 10 -13.65 5.01 -30.76
N SER A 11 -14.93 5.36 -30.74
CA SER A 11 -15.91 4.87 -29.77
C SER A 11 -16.16 3.36 -29.94
N ALA A 12 -16.18 2.82 -31.14
CA ALA A 12 -16.31 1.39 -31.41
C ALA A 12 -15.04 0.61 -31.03
N LEU A 13 -13.87 1.14 -31.28
CA LEU A 13 -12.58 0.54 -30.91
C LEU A 13 -12.32 0.58 -29.40
N PHE A 14 -12.74 1.65 -28.74
CA PHE A 14 -12.43 1.90 -27.31
C PHE A 14 -13.67 1.71 -26.39
N GLY A 15 -14.88 1.84 -26.90
CA GLY A 15 -16.11 1.66 -26.11
C GLY A 15 -16.71 0.25 -26.12
N ALA A 16 -16.50 -0.53 -27.19
CA ALA A 16 -17.10 -1.87 -27.35
C ALA A 16 -16.08 -3.01 -27.47
N GLY A 17 -14.77 -2.70 -27.50
CA GLY A 17 -13.72 -3.72 -27.53
C GLY A 17 -13.58 -4.44 -26.19
N SER A 18 -13.04 -5.67 -26.21
CA SER A 18 -12.80 -6.47 -25.00
C SER A 18 -11.98 -5.76 -23.92
N ILE A 19 -11.16 -4.77 -24.31
CA ILE A 19 -10.39 -3.92 -23.39
C ILE A 19 -11.29 -2.89 -22.71
N GLY A 20 -12.20 -2.24 -23.44
CA GLY A 20 -13.18 -1.32 -22.86
C GLY A 20 -14.17 -2.04 -21.94
N LEU A 21 -14.67 -3.22 -22.34
CA LEU A 21 -15.55 -4.06 -21.51
C LEU A 21 -14.80 -4.65 -20.30
N ARG A 22 -13.54 -5.08 -20.46
CA ARG A 22 -12.72 -5.57 -19.35
C ARG A 22 -12.25 -4.42 -18.44
N ALA A 23 -11.92 -3.25 -18.99
CA ALA A 23 -11.64 -2.05 -18.21
C ALA A 23 -12.88 -1.63 -17.39
N LEU A 24 -14.07 -1.67 -17.98
CA LEU A 24 -15.32 -1.44 -17.26
C LEU A 24 -15.62 -2.52 -16.22
N ALA A 25 -15.40 -3.79 -16.53
CA ALA A 25 -15.62 -4.91 -15.61
C ALA A 25 -14.58 -4.97 -14.47
N THR A 26 -13.34 -4.49 -14.70
CA THR A 26 -12.28 -4.44 -13.67
C THR A 26 -12.29 -3.13 -12.89
N GLY A 27 -13.10 -2.14 -13.28
CA GLY A 27 -13.03 -0.79 -12.74
C GLY A 27 -11.74 -0.04 -13.12
N LEU A 28 -10.92 -0.59 -14.03
CA LEU A 28 -9.74 0.10 -14.57
C LEU A 28 -10.22 1.16 -15.56
N PRO A 29 -10.03 2.46 -15.31
CA PRO A 29 -10.56 3.50 -16.19
C PRO A 29 -9.96 3.41 -17.59
N ALA A 30 -10.80 3.39 -18.63
CA ALA A 30 -10.36 3.48 -20.02
C ALA A 30 -9.49 4.75 -20.27
N SER A 31 -9.63 5.79 -19.45
CA SER A 31 -8.82 7.01 -19.48
C SER A 31 -7.32 6.75 -19.18
N VAL A 32 -6.99 5.67 -18.47
CA VAL A 32 -5.61 5.25 -18.24
C VAL A 32 -4.94 4.81 -19.54
N LEU A 33 -5.70 4.18 -20.41
CA LEU A 33 -5.25 3.79 -21.75
C LEU A 33 -5.16 4.99 -22.73
N LEU A 34 -5.79 6.12 -22.39
CA LEU A 34 -5.96 7.26 -23.30
C LEU A 34 -5.05 8.47 -22.98
N ASN A 35 -4.28 8.45 -21.90
CA ASN A 35 -3.48 9.62 -21.52
C ASN A 35 -1.98 9.41 -21.81
N PRO A 36 -1.46 9.86 -22.96
CA PRO A 36 -0.04 9.82 -23.25
C PRO A 36 0.67 10.92 -22.44
N ARG A 37 1.07 10.63 -21.19
CA ARG A 37 1.93 11.54 -20.46
C ARG A 37 3.37 11.30 -20.89
N THR A 38 3.94 12.34 -21.49
CA THR A 38 5.36 12.54 -21.74
C THR A 38 6.19 12.28 -20.48
N SER A 39 7.24 11.50 -20.65
CA SER A 39 8.42 11.33 -19.80
C SER A 39 8.35 11.92 -18.38
N LEU A 40 7.99 11.09 -17.43
CA LEU A 40 8.29 11.29 -16.00
C LEU A 40 9.51 10.45 -15.58
N ALA A 41 10.45 10.24 -16.50
CA ALA A 41 11.65 9.41 -16.28
C ALA A 41 12.62 9.99 -15.23
N GLU A 42 12.40 11.25 -14.78
CA GLU A 42 13.23 11.92 -13.77
C GLU A 42 12.81 11.64 -12.32
N ALA A 43 11.68 10.97 -12.10
CA ALA A 43 11.11 10.84 -10.77
C ALA A 43 11.76 9.77 -9.89
N CYS A 44 12.43 8.77 -10.47
CA CYS A 44 13.10 7.73 -9.69
C CYS A 44 14.61 7.94 -9.60
N ALA A 45 15.18 7.68 -8.43
CA ALA A 45 16.62 7.72 -8.22
C ALA A 45 17.36 6.69 -9.09
N SER A 46 16.78 5.51 -9.28
CA SER A 46 17.17 4.51 -10.28
C SER A 46 16.04 3.49 -10.46
N ARG A 47 15.98 2.82 -11.63
CA ARG A 47 15.04 1.71 -11.85
C ARG A 47 15.29 0.55 -10.90
N ASP A 48 16.54 0.30 -10.53
CA ASP A 48 16.92 -0.81 -9.64
C ASP A 48 16.47 -0.58 -8.19
N ASN A 49 16.22 0.68 -7.81
CA ASN A 49 15.77 1.08 -6.49
C ASN A 49 14.24 1.17 -6.37
N ALA A 50 13.52 1.19 -7.49
CA ALA A 50 12.07 1.29 -7.48
C ALA A 50 11.43 0.01 -6.94
N GLN A 51 10.55 0.17 -5.93
CA GLN A 51 9.84 -0.93 -5.30
C GLN A 51 8.33 -0.78 -5.53
N TYR A 52 7.63 -1.88 -5.77
CA TYR A 52 6.18 -1.89 -5.64
C TYR A 52 5.77 -1.60 -4.20
N LEU A 53 4.60 -1.02 -4.02
CA LEU A 53 4.06 -0.72 -2.70
C LEU A 53 2.81 -1.56 -2.43
N ILE A 54 2.78 -2.28 -1.30
CA ILE A 54 1.55 -2.80 -0.72
C ILE A 54 1.26 -2.00 0.54
N TRP A 55 0.12 -1.33 0.56
CA TRP A 55 -0.32 -0.53 1.69
C TRP A 55 -1.48 -1.20 2.39
N ALA A 56 -1.34 -1.41 3.69
CA ALA A 56 -2.40 -1.94 4.53
C ALA A 56 -3.01 -0.81 5.39
N THR A 57 -4.33 -0.74 5.40
CA THR A 57 -5.11 0.16 6.26
C THR A 57 -6.27 -0.60 6.89
N SER A 58 -6.90 -0.05 7.90
CA SER A 58 -8.14 -0.59 8.47
C SER A 58 -9.25 0.44 8.60
N GLY A 59 -8.95 1.72 8.41
CA GLY A 59 -9.92 2.81 8.52
C GLY A 59 -10.50 3.05 9.90
N SER A 60 -10.20 2.19 10.86
CA SER A 60 -10.81 2.21 12.19
C SER A 60 -9.87 2.68 13.30
N GLY A 61 -8.61 2.93 12.98
CA GLY A 61 -7.55 3.10 13.97
C GLY A 61 -7.29 1.81 14.75
N ASP A 62 -6.04 1.36 14.76
CA ASP A 62 -5.69 0.07 15.34
C ASP A 62 -4.84 0.19 16.60
N PRO A 63 -5.02 -0.72 17.56
CA PRO A 63 -4.21 -0.80 18.76
C PRO A 63 -2.83 -1.45 18.50
N ALA A 64 -2.40 -1.60 17.25
CA ALA A 64 -1.06 -2.08 16.94
C ALA A 64 0.02 -1.28 17.68
N ASN A 65 -0.18 0.02 17.83
CA ASN A 65 0.70 0.93 18.54
C ASN A 65 0.97 0.54 20.01
N ALA A 66 0.10 -0.24 20.65
CA ALA A 66 0.31 -0.73 22.01
C ALA A 66 1.13 -2.03 22.04
N ASN A 67 1.18 -2.79 20.94
CA ASN A 67 1.61 -4.19 20.92
C ASN A 67 2.93 -4.43 20.16
N VAL A 68 3.54 -3.36 19.65
CA VAL A 68 4.78 -3.38 18.85
C VAL A 68 6.01 -3.12 19.73
N PRO A 69 7.25 -3.40 19.26
CA PRO A 69 8.46 -2.99 19.97
C PRO A 69 8.54 -1.47 20.10
N GLY A 70 9.07 -0.99 21.22
CA GLY A 70 9.16 0.44 21.55
C GLY A 70 8.02 0.95 22.44
N THR A 71 6.96 0.15 22.63
CA THR A 71 5.86 0.41 23.57
C THR A 71 5.66 -0.73 24.56
N TYR A 72 5.98 -1.96 24.17
CA TYR A 72 5.66 -3.16 24.94
C TYR A 72 6.45 -3.29 26.25
N ASP A 73 7.59 -2.62 26.38
CA ASP A 73 8.42 -2.64 27.59
C ASP A 73 8.00 -1.57 28.63
N ASP A 74 7.12 -0.64 28.31
CA ASP A 74 6.69 0.38 29.25
C ASP A 74 5.59 -0.17 30.20
N PRO A 75 5.86 -0.28 31.51
CA PRO A 75 4.94 -0.87 32.47
C PRO A 75 3.64 -0.06 32.66
N GLY A 76 3.60 1.18 32.19
CA GLY A 76 2.40 2.04 32.23
C GLY A 76 1.47 1.80 31.04
N ILE A 77 1.91 1.02 30.04
CA ILE A 77 1.10 0.67 28.87
C ILE A 77 0.33 -0.62 29.15
N ALA A 78 -0.99 -0.59 28.91
CA ALA A 78 -1.83 -1.75 29.14
C ALA A 78 -1.78 -2.73 27.96
N HIS A 79 -1.56 -4.00 28.27
CA HIS A 79 -1.53 -5.10 27.29
C HIS A 79 -2.59 -6.15 27.61
N SER A 80 -2.92 -6.97 26.61
CA SER A 80 -3.71 -8.18 26.81
C SER A 80 -2.93 -9.20 27.66
N LEU A 81 -3.63 -9.82 28.60
CA LEU A 81 -3.05 -10.90 29.42
C LEU A 81 -3.24 -12.28 28.79
N LEU A 82 -3.78 -12.36 27.59
CA LEU A 82 -3.98 -13.62 26.89
C LEU A 82 -2.63 -14.20 26.43
N PRO A 83 -2.42 -15.53 26.54
CA PRO A 83 -1.13 -16.17 26.23
C PRO A 83 -0.61 -15.92 24.82
N GLU A 84 -1.51 -15.76 23.85
CA GLU A 84 -1.17 -15.44 22.46
C GLU A 84 -0.59 -14.03 22.27
N MET A 85 -0.75 -13.16 23.26
CA MET A 85 -0.18 -11.80 23.26
C MET A 85 0.97 -11.64 24.25
N ALA A 86 1.48 -12.75 24.80
CA ALA A 86 2.54 -12.71 25.80
C ALA A 86 3.77 -11.90 25.32
N PRO A 87 4.43 -11.15 26.24
CA PRO A 87 5.67 -10.44 25.91
C PRO A 87 6.72 -11.44 25.41
N THR A 88 7.24 -11.17 24.22
CA THR A 88 8.19 -12.06 23.54
C THR A 88 9.36 -11.25 22.99
N GLN A 89 10.57 -11.76 23.20
CA GLN A 89 11.78 -11.17 22.68
C GLN A 89 11.84 -11.33 21.15
N MET A 90 12.23 -10.27 20.47
CA MET A 90 12.49 -10.26 19.03
C MET A 90 13.76 -9.50 18.72
N THR A 91 14.42 -9.86 17.62
CA THR A 91 15.65 -9.21 17.18
C THR A 91 15.39 -8.41 15.90
N LEU A 92 15.79 -7.14 15.89
CA LEU A 92 15.74 -6.26 14.73
C LEU A 92 17.16 -5.80 14.41
N SER A 93 17.75 -6.32 13.32
CA SER A 93 19.13 -5.99 12.91
C SER A 93 20.15 -6.06 14.07
N GLY A 94 20.09 -7.10 14.89
CA GLY A 94 21.01 -7.35 15.99
C GLY A 94 20.66 -6.67 17.33
N LYS A 95 19.60 -5.87 17.41
CA LYS A 95 19.09 -5.31 18.66
C LYS A 95 17.87 -6.09 19.15
N THR A 96 17.84 -6.39 20.43
CA THR A 96 16.72 -7.12 21.06
C THR A 96 15.68 -6.11 21.59
N TYR A 97 14.42 -6.44 21.34
CA TYR A 97 13.24 -5.68 21.78
C TYR A 97 12.20 -6.68 22.29
N THR A 98 11.24 -6.19 23.08
CA THR A 98 10.04 -6.94 23.44
C THR A 98 8.85 -6.44 22.64
N ALA A 99 8.01 -7.37 22.18
CA ALA A 99 6.73 -7.08 21.53
C ALA A 99 5.70 -8.15 21.90
N ALA A 100 4.44 -7.95 21.53
CA ALA A 100 3.47 -9.02 21.61
C ALA A 100 3.90 -10.20 20.72
N LYS A 101 3.69 -11.42 21.22
CA LYS A 101 4.10 -12.67 20.55
C LYS A 101 3.81 -12.74 19.06
N PRO A 102 2.65 -12.27 18.52
CA PRO A 102 2.39 -12.31 17.08
C PRO A 102 3.43 -11.57 16.25
N TRP A 103 3.89 -10.39 16.69
CA TRP A 103 4.95 -9.63 16.02
C TRP A 103 6.30 -10.33 16.10
N ALA A 104 6.65 -10.83 17.29
CA ALA A 104 7.92 -11.54 17.50
C ALA A 104 7.97 -12.89 16.76
N SER A 105 6.84 -13.43 16.35
CA SER A 105 6.73 -14.70 15.60
C SER A 105 6.89 -14.53 14.08
N LEU A 106 7.04 -13.30 13.57
CA LEU A 106 7.36 -13.10 12.16
C LEU A 106 8.73 -13.68 11.81
N PRO A 107 8.94 -14.20 10.59
CA PRO A 107 10.23 -14.74 10.18
C PRO A 107 11.37 -13.72 10.35
N GLN A 108 12.55 -14.15 10.81
CA GLN A 108 13.69 -13.27 11.05
C GLN A 108 14.08 -12.48 9.79
N SER A 109 14.00 -13.10 8.61
CA SER A 109 14.26 -12.43 7.32
C SER A 109 13.30 -11.28 7.02
N VAL A 110 12.10 -11.27 7.63
CA VAL A 110 11.14 -10.17 7.58
C VAL A 110 11.48 -9.14 8.65
N LEU A 111 11.78 -9.58 9.88
CA LEU A 111 12.14 -8.71 11.00
C LEU A 111 13.40 -7.87 10.71
N ASP A 112 14.41 -8.44 10.07
CA ASP A 112 15.65 -7.74 9.71
C ASP A 112 15.45 -6.58 8.73
N ARG A 113 14.29 -6.52 8.09
CA ARG A 113 13.91 -5.47 7.14
C ARG A 113 12.56 -4.82 7.47
N THR A 114 12.20 -4.81 8.77
CA THR A 114 10.97 -4.20 9.27
C THR A 114 11.27 -3.07 10.25
N CYS A 115 10.83 -1.87 9.93
CA CYS A 115 10.88 -0.70 10.79
C CYS A 115 9.53 -0.49 11.46
N PHE A 116 9.53 -0.34 12.78
CA PHE A 116 8.41 0.11 13.59
C PHE A 116 8.59 1.60 13.87
N PHE A 117 7.82 2.43 13.18
CA PHE A 117 7.97 3.87 13.22
C PHE A 117 6.87 4.51 14.09
N HIS A 118 7.24 4.99 15.27
CA HIS A 118 6.35 5.67 16.20
C HIS A 118 6.20 7.14 15.82
N HIS A 119 4.96 7.61 15.65
CA HIS A 119 4.63 8.96 15.22
C HIS A 119 3.25 9.38 15.68
N THR A 120 2.91 10.66 15.56
CA THR A 120 1.53 11.14 15.70
C THR A 120 0.77 11.03 14.38
N THR A 121 -0.56 10.97 14.42
CA THR A 121 -1.43 11.18 13.26
C THR A 121 -2.15 12.52 13.31
N LEU A 122 -1.99 13.27 14.41
CA LEU A 122 -2.59 14.59 14.66
C LEU A 122 -4.13 14.57 14.63
N THR A 123 -4.73 13.41 14.75
CA THR A 123 -6.19 13.26 14.77
C THR A 123 -6.62 12.01 15.52
N ASN A 124 -7.80 12.08 16.14
CA ASN A 124 -8.49 10.97 16.79
C ASN A 124 -9.89 10.74 16.17
N SER A 125 -10.12 11.17 14.93
CA SER A 125 -11.41 11.07 14.26
C SER A 125 -11.32 10.17 13.03
N HIS A 126 -12.18 9.16 12.92
CA HIS A 126 -12.30 8.27 11.75
C HIS A 126 -12.50 9.03 10.44
N ALA A 127 -13.27 10.13 10.46
CA ALA A 127 -13.53 10.95 9.29
C ALA A 127 -12.25 11.60 8.68
N ASN A 128 -11.14 11.58 9.41
CA ASN A 128 -9.87 12.16 8.97
C ASN A 128 -8.91 11.14 8.32
N GLU A 129 -9.33 9.91 8.05
CA GLU A 129 -8.48 8.92 7.38
C GLU A 129 -7.89 9.46 6.08
N GLY A 130 -8.72 9.99 5.21
CA GLY A 130 -8.24 10.61 3.97
C GLY A 130 -7.27 11.78 4.19
N LYS A 131 -7.35 12.50 5.33
CA LYS A 131 -6.39 13.55 5.68
C LYS A 131 -5.06 12.96 6.15
N VAL A 132 -5.09 11.87 6.93
CA VAL A 132 -3.87 11.17 7.35
C VAL A 132 -3.13 10.59 6.14
N LEU A 133 -3.83 9.99 5.19
CA LEU A 133 -3.25 9.53 3.93
C LEU A 133 -2.66 10.66 3.07
N LYS A 134 -3.05 11.92 3.33
CA LYS A 134 -2.46 13.14 2.76
C LYS A 134 -1.43 13.80 3.68
N LEU A 135 -0.98 13.06 4.73
CA LEU A 135 -0.07 13.53 5.78
C LEU A 135 -0.55 14.85 6.42
N MET A 136 -1.86 14.94 6.71
CA MET A 136 -2.51 16.12 7.26
C MET A 136 -2.27 17.40 6.46
N GLY A 137 -2.17 17.26 5.13
CA GLY A 137 -1.96 18.36 4.19
C GLY A 137 -0.50 18.59 3.80
N ALA A 138 0.44 17.82 4.34
CA ALA A 138 1.86 17.95 3.97
C ALA A 138 2.17 17.44 2.55
N VAL A 139 1.31 16.63 1.93
CA VAL A 139 1.45 16.26 0.51
C VAL A 139 0.85 17.39 -0.35
N LYS A 140 1.65 17.89 -1.28
CA LYS A 140 1.21 18.95 -2.20
C LYS A 140 -0.03 18.54 -3.00
N ARG A 141 -0.84 19.51 -3.39
CA ARG A 141 -2.10 19.35 -4.16
C ARG A 141 -3.12 18.45 -3.47
N GLN A 142 -3.01 18.25 -2.16
CA GLN A 142 -3.91 17.39 -1.39
C GLN A 142 -4.00 15.96 -1.97
N GLU A 143 -2.92 15.46 -2.58
CA GLU A 143 -2.84 14.10 -3.07
C GLU A 143 -2.59 13.13 -1.91
N MET A 144 -3.09 11.91 -2.01
CA MET A 144 -2.74 10.85 -1.04
C MET A 144 -1.31 10.39 -1.25
N LEU A 145 -0.59 10.07 -0.18
CA LEU A 145 0.80 9.61 -0.26
C LEU A 145 0.95 8.38 -1.16
N ILE A 146 0.03 7.43 -1.07
CA ILE A 146 0.00 6.23 -1.92
C ILE A 146 -0.07 6.61 -3.40
N SER A 147 -0.92 7.59 -3.73
CA SER A 147 -1.14 8.06 -5.10
C SER A 147 0.04 8.87 -5.63
N LEU A 148 0.65 9.70 -4.76
CA LEU A 148 1.90 10.37 -5.06
C LEU A 148 3.01 9.36 -5.39
N ILE A 149 3.17 8.33 -4.54
CA ILE A 149 4.16 7.27 -4.73
C ILE A 149 3.88 6.52 -6.03
N ALA A 150 2.65 6.05 -6.24
CA ALA A 150 2.26 5.31 -7.43
C ALA A 150 2.56 6.08 -8.71
N LYS A 151 2.17 7.36 -8.76
CA LYS A 151 2.43 8.25 -9.90
C LYS A 151 3.91 8.34 -10.28
N ASN A 152 4.78 8.38 -9.29
CA ASN A 152 6.22 8.53 -9.51
C ASN A 152 6.93 7.18 -9.75
N LEU A 153 6.42 6.07 -9.23
CA LEU A 153 6.99 4.74 -9.46
C LEU A 153 6.55 4.11 -10.78
N ALA A 154 5.37 4.41 -11.28
CA ALA A 154 4.84 3.79 -12.49
C ALA A 154 5.79 3.85 -13.70
N PRO A 155 6.45 4.98 -14.01
CA PRO A 155 7.43 5.05 -15.09
C PRO A 155 8.67 4.20 -14.83
N CYS A 156 9.10 4.09 -13.57
CA CYS A 156 10.29 3.35 -13.16
C CYS A 156 10.08 1.84 -13.24
N LEU A 157 8.90 1.39 -12.79
CA LEU A 157 8.47 0.01 -12.82
C LEU A 157 7.89 -0.40 -14.18
N SER A 158 7.60 0.57 -15.05
CA SER A 158 6.95 0.37 -16.35
C SER A 158 5.58 -0.31 -16.21
N THR A 159 4.80 0.06 -15.18
CA THR A 159 3.48 -0.54 -14.94
C THR A 159 2.44 -0.12 -15.98
N VAL A 160 1.46 -0.98 -16.21
CA VAL A 160 0.35 -0.74 -17.16
C VAL A 160 -0.43 0.51 -16.78
N GLN A 161 -0.73 0.69 -15.51
CA GLN A 161 -1.41 1.88 -14.99
C GLN A 161 -0.52 2.67 -14.03
N VAL A 162 -0.85 3.94 -13.86
CA VAL A 162 -0.16 4.87 -12.95
C VAL A 162 -0.85 4.89 -11.59
N GLU A 163 -2.15 4.62 -11.56
CA GLU A 163 -2.99 4.69 -10.37
C GLU A 163 -2.75 3.49 -9.45
N PRO A 164 -2.86 3.67 -8.12
CA PRO A 164 -2.88 2.55 -7.19
C PRO A 164 -4.14 1.70 -7.36
N ALA A 165 -4.07 0.41 -7.05
CA ALA A 165 -5.20 -0.50 -7.04
C ALA A 165 -5.80 -0.59 -5.62
N SER A 166 -7.05 -0.15 -5.42
CA SER A 166 -7.78 -0.33 -4.15
C SER A 166 -8.44 -1.70 -4.11
N ILE A 167 -7.86 -2.66 -3.40
CA ILE A 167 -8.37 -4.03 -3.27
C ILE A 167 -9.31 -4.15 -2.06
N SER A 168 -9.04 -3.39 -1.01
CA SER A 168 -9.76 -3.43 0.25
C SER A 168 -11.14 -2.78 0.24
N GLY A 169 -11.44 -1.98 -0.78
CA GLY A 169 -12.62 -1.10 -0.81
C GLY A 169 -12.41 0.23 -0.08
N GLU A 170 -11.24 0.48 0.50
CA GLU A 170 -10.89 1.78 1.07
C GLU A 170 -10.92 2.89 0.02
N VAL A 171 -11.36 4.08 0.44
CA VAL A 171 -11.49 5.24 -0.43
C VAL A 171 -10.10 5.81 -0.74
N ILE A 172 -9.59 5.48 -1.91
CA ILE A 172 -8.34 6.04 -2.43
C ILE A 172 -8.67 7.06 -3.52
N THR A 173 -8.00 8.21 -3.47
CA THR A 173 -8.13 9.25 -4.50
C THR A 173 -6.84 9.36 -5.31
N PHE A 174 -6.96 9.60 -6.61
CA PHE A 174 -5.84 9.85 -7.52
C PHE A 174 -6.19 11.03 -8.43
N GLY A 175 -5.40 12.08 -8.41
CA GLY A 175 -5.66 13.30 -9.16
C GLY A 175 -7.03 13.93 -8.84
N GLY A 176 -7.45 13.85 -7.57
CA GLY A 176 -8.73 14.36 -7.09
C GLY A 176 -9.95 13.48 -7.38
N ARG A 177 -9.79 12.31 -8.04
CA ARG A 177 -10.88 11.36 -8.31
C ARG A 177 -10.80 10.18 -7.35
N ILE A 178 -11.96 9.70 -6.89
CA ILE A 178 -12.07 8.44 -6.15
C ILE A 178 -11.81 7.29 -7.12
N LEU A 179 -10.93 6.36 -6.73
CA LEU A 179 -10.67 5.15 -7.50
C LEU A 179 -11.72 4.08 -7.19
N PRO A 180 -12.13 3.29 -8.19
CA PRO A 180 -13.04 2.18 -7.96
C PRO A 180 -12.33 1.08 -7.16
N ALA A 181 -13.10 0.40 -6.30
CA ALA A 181 -12.61 -0.77 -5.59
C ALA A 181 -12.48 -1.96 -6.55
N LEU A 182 -11.37 -2.65 -6.49
CA LEU A 182 -11.09 -3.87 -7.24
C LEU A 182 -11.18 -5.06 -6.29
N THR A 183 -12.35 -5.68 -6.20
CA THR A 183 -12.53 -6.83 -5.28
C THR A 183 -11.74 -8.05 -5.76
N PRO A 184 -11.18 -8.87 -4.83
CA PRO A 184 -10.47 -10.10 -5.18
C PRO A 184 -11.28 -11.05 -6.08
N VAL A 185 -12.55 -11.29 -5.73
CA VAL A 185 -13.45 -12.11 -6.53
C VAL A 185 -13.70 -11.50 -7.91
N GLY A 186 -13.90 -10.17 -7.98
CA GLY A 186 -14.05 -9.47 -9.26
C GLY A 186 -12.80 -9.61 -10.14
N LEU A 187 -11.61 -9.50 -9.55
CA LEU A 187 -10.34 -9.72 -10.26
C LEU A 187 -10.27 -11.15 -10.81
N ARG A 188 -10.53 -12.17 -9.96
CA ARG A 188 -10.58 -13.57 -10.38
C ARG A 188 -11.53 -13.75 -11.57
N ASP A 189 -12.76 -13.25 -11.45
CA ASP A 189 -13.81 -13.48 -12.44
C ASP A 189 -13.47 -12.87 -13.80
N VAL A 190 -12.74 -11.76 -13.83
CA VAL A 190 -12.25 -11.16 -15.07
C VAL A 190 -11.27 -12.07 -15.81
N PHE A 191 -10.36 -12.74 -15.08
CA PHE A 191 -9.33 -13.57 -15.69
C PHE A 191 -9.77 -15.02 -15.90
N ILE A 192 -10.69 -15.54 -15.08
CA ILE A 192 -11.10 -16.95 -15.06
C ILE A 192 -12.54 -17.14 -15.53
N SER A 193 -13.22 -16.09 -15.97
CA SER A 193 -14.61 -16.16 -16.44
C SER A 193 -14.86 -17.38 -17.31
N PRO A 194 -15.98 -18.10 -17.09
CA PRO A 194 -16.29 -19.28 -17.85
C PRO A 194 -16.30 -18.96 -19.34
N LYS A 195 -15.70 -19.84 -20.12
CA LYS A 195 -15.69 -19.76 -21.57
C LYS A 195 -17.14 -19.75 -22.07
N GLY A 196 -17.64 -18.57 -22.45
CA GLY A 196 -18.98 -18.44 -23.03
C GLY A 196 -19.02 -19.03 -24.43
N PRO A 197 -20.24 -19.19 -25.02
CA PRO A 197 -20.43 -19.79 -26.35
C PRO A 197 -19.68 -19.08 -27.48
N LEU A 198 -19.24 -17.84 -27.26
CA LEU A 198 -18.48 -17.04 -28.21
C LEU A 198 -16.94 -17.09 -28.00
N THR A 199 -16.45 -17.98 -27.15
CA THR A 199 -14.98 -18.07 -26.85
C THR A 199 -14.18 -18.36 -28.10
N ASN A 200 -14.69 -19.21 -28.99
CA ASN A 200 -13.99 -19.52 -30.25
C ASN A 200 -13.90 -18.31 -31.21
N LEU A 201 -14.84 -17.36 -31.11
CA LEU A 201 -14.81 -16.11 -31.89
C LEU A 201 -13.90 -15.07 -31.26
N GLN A 202 -13.48 -15.25 -30.03
CA GLN A 202 -12.61 -14.30 -29.32
C GLN A 202 -11.22 -14.22 -29.96
N ALA A 203 -10.65 -15.35 -30.35
CA ALA A 203 -9.35 -15.38 -31.03
C ALA A 203 -9.43 -14.71 -32.41
N LEU A 204 -10.51 -14.92 -33.16
CA LEU A 204 -10.74 -14.28 -34.46
C LEU A 204 -10.87 -12.77 -34.30
N ARG A 205 -11.71 -12.32 -33.36
CA ARG A 205 -11.88 -10.90 -33.04
C ARG A 205 -10.56 -10.25 -32.60
N ASP A 206 -9.77 -10.93 -31.77
CA ASP A 206 -8.49 -10.41 -31.29
C ASP A 206 -7.48 -10.28 -32.43
N ALA A 207 -7.47 -11.19 -33.39
CA ALA A 207 -6.66 -11.11 -34.59
C ALA A 207 -7.07 -9.93 -35.51
N ASP A 208 -8.39 -9.71 -35.68
CA ASP A 208 -8.89 -8.57 -36.46
C ASP A 208 -8.59 -7.23 -35.78
N LEU A 209 -8.71 -7.14 -34.46
CA LEU A 209 -8.30 -5.96 -33.71
C LEU A 209 -6.80 -5.66 -33.80
N ASP A 210 -5.96 -6.70 -33.84
CA ASP A 210 -4.52 -6.53 -34.03
C ASP A 210 -4.21 -6.02 -35.44
N ARG A 211 -4.91 -6.54 -36.46
CA ARG A 211 -4.79 -6.02 -37.85
C ARG A 211 -5.21 -4.55 -37.95
N VAL A 212 -6.36 -4.18 -37.39
CA VAL A 212 -6.85 -2.80 -37.35
C VAL A 212 -5.86 -1.90 -36.62
N SER A 213 -5.30 -2.35 -35.50
CA SER A 213 -4.28 -1.61 -34.75
C SER A 213 -3.02 -1.36 -35.57
N GLN A 214 -2.57 -2.34 -36.37
CA GLN A 214 -1.44 -2.17 -37.28
C GLN A 214 -1.70 -1.13 -38.36
N VAL A 215 -2.87 -1.15 -38.99
CA VAL A 215 -3.27 -0.16 -40.00
C VAL A 215 -3.33 1.24 -39.40
N LEU A 216 -3.93 1.40 -38.21
CA LEU A 216 -3.98 2.68 -37.53
C LEU A 216 -2.59 3.19 -37.12
N LYS A 217 -1.67 2.28 -36.79
CA LYS A 217 -0.28 2.62 -36.48
C LYS A 217 0.48 3.17 -37.69
N GLN A 218 0.24 2.62 -38.88
CA GLN A 218 0.86 3.12 -40.11
C GLN A 218 0.46 4.56 -40.46
N SER A 219 -0.81 4.90 -40.22
CA SER A 219 -1.35 6.23 -40.51
C SER A 219 -1.29 7.20 -39.30
N GLY A 220 -0.93 6.73 -38.12
CA GLY A 220 -0.96 7.49 -36.87
C GLY A 220 0.21 8.46 -36.73
N ASN A 221 0.01 9.54 -35.96
CA ASN A 221 1.09 10.40 -35.48
C ASN A 221 1.90 9.70 -34.36
N THR A 222 3.00 10.30 -33.91
CA THR A 222 3.90 9.73 -32.89
C THR A 222 3.17 9.36 -31.57
N VAL A 223 2.22 10.18 -31.14
CA VAL A 223 1.43 9.93 -29.91
C VAL A 223 0.50 8.74 -30.09
N GLN A 224 -0.18 8.67 -31.24
CA GLN A 224 -1.08 7.57 -31.58
C GLN A 224 -0.32 6.24 -31.73
N ARG A 225 0.85 6.25 -32.37
CA ARG A 225 1.72 5.09 -32.47
C ARG A 225 2.19 4.58 -31.10
N SER A 226 2.71 5.47 -30.26
CA SER A 226 3.13 5.12 -28.90
C SER A 226 1.98 4.56 -28.05
N PHE A 227 0.75 5.05 -28.26
CA PHE A 227 -0.45 4.50 -27.61
C PHE A 227 -0.75 3.07 -28.10
N LEU A 228 -0.76 2.86 -29.42
CA LEU A 228 -1.03 1.54 -30.00
C LEU A 228 0.04 0.51 -29.63
N ASP A 229 1.31 0.94 -29.52
CA ASP A 229 2.41 0.09 -29.04
C ASP A 229 2.18 -0.37 -27.59
N ARG A 230 1.84 0.55 -26.71
CA ARG A 230 1.52 0.21 -25.31
C ARG A 230 0.31 -0.71 -25.21
N MET A 231 -0.72 -0.45 -26.01
CA MET A 231 -1.90 -1.32 -26.07
C MET A 231 -1.54 -2.74 -26.56
N ALA A 232 -0.69 -2.85 -27.59
CA ALA A 232 -0.21 -4.13 -28.09
C ALA A 232 0.62 -4.88 -27.05
N THR A 233 1.51 -4.17 -26.33
CA THR A 233 2.29 -4.73 -25.21
C THR A 233 1.37 -5.26 -24.11
N SER A 234 0.42 -4.45 -23.64
CA SER A 234 -0.56 -4.89 -22.63
C SER A 234 -1.39 -6.10 -23.05
N LYS A 235 -1.79 -6.16 -24.34
CA LYS A 235 -2.49 -7.34 -24.88
C LYS A 235 -1.60 -8.56 -24.91
N SER A 236 -0.33 -8.42 -25.30
CA SER A 236 0.64 -9.50 -25.31
C SER A 236 0.90 -10.02 -23.89
N GLU A 237 1.07 -9.13 -22.93
CA GLU A 237 1.24 -9.47 -21.51
C GLU A 237 0.02 -10.21 -20.96
N LEU A 238 -1.21 -9.76 -21.28
CA LEU A 238 -2.45 -10.45 -20.90
C LEU A 238 -2.56 -11.85 -21.53
N ARG A 239 -2.09 -12.04 -22.76
CA ARG A 239 -2.09 -13.37 -23.43
C ARG A 239 -1.00 -14.29 -22.87
N ASN A 240 0.09 -13.72 -22.35
CA ASN A 240 1.23 -14.45 -21.79
C ASN A 240 1.13 -14.66 -20.29
N ILE A 241 -0.05 -14.39 -19.67
CA ILE A 241 -0.27 -14.73 -18.28
C ILE A 241 -0.05 -16.21 -18.09
N SER A 242 0.90 -16.58 -17.25
CA SER A 242 1.25 -17.97 -17.03
C SER A 242 0.10 -18.75 -16.40
N ASP A 243 -0.01 -20.03 -16.74
CA ASP A 243 -1.01 -20.93 -16.13
C ASP A 243 -0.89 -20.95 -14.60
N SER A 244 0.30 -20.79 -14.06
CA SER A 244 0.53 -20.70 -12.62
C SER A 244 -0.11 -19.46 -11.99
N LEU A 245 -0.08 -18.32 -12.67
CA LEU A 245 -0.73 -17.10 -12.18
C LEU A 245 -2.25 -17.21 -12.28
N LEU A 246 -2.79 -17.76 -13.36
CA LEU A 246 -4.21 -18.07 -13.48
C LEU A 246 -4.65 -19.08 -12.42
N GLY A 247 -3.82 -20.09 -12.15
CA GLY A 247 -4.03 -21.04 -11.05
C GLY A 247 -4.10 -20.34 -9.68
N ASN A 248 -3.20 -19.39 -9.40
CA ASN A 248 -3.22 -18.62 -8.16
C ASN A 248 -4.50 -17.76 -8.05
N LEU A 249 -4.89 -17.06 -9.12
CA LEU A 249 -6.15 -16.30 -9.13
C LEU A 249 -7.38 -17.20 -8.92
N ALA A 250 -7.36 -18.41 -9.45
CA ALA A 250 -8.45 -19.41 -9.28
C ALA A 250 -8.63 -19.84 -7.81
N THR A 251 -7.63 -19.68 -6.96
CA THR A 251 -7.74 -19.98 -5.53
C THR A 251 -8.55 -18.95 -4.74
N ILE A 252 -8.78 -17.76 -5.29
CA ILE A 252 -9.58 -16.72 -4.63
C ILE A 252 -11.04 -17.17 -4.54
N LYS A 253 -11.53 -17.41 -3.33
CA LYS A 253 -12.90 -17.85 -3.07
C LYS A 253 -13.80 -16.73 -2.56
N ALA A 254 -13.23 -15.74 -1.86
CA ALA A 254 -13.94 -14.66 -1.20
C ALA A 254 -13.16 -13.35 -1.26
N ASN A 255 -13.82 -12.25 -0.89
CA ASN A 255 -13.20 -10.93 -0.72
C ASN A 255 -12.60 -10.78 0.70
N ASP A 256 -12.04 -11.87 1.23
CA ASP A 256 -11.37 -11.92 2.52
C ASP A 256 -9.90 -11.50 2.42
N LEU A 257 -9.20 -11.54 3.53
CA LEU A 257 -7.81 -11.13 3.62
C LEU A 257 -6.89 -12.00 2.75
N ASP A 258 -7.15 -13.31 2.67
CA ASP A 258 -6.39 -14.23 1.83
C ASP A 258 -6.57 -13.92 0.35
N GLY A 259 -7.81 -13.65 -0.06
CA GLY A 259 -8.15 -13.18 -1.41
C GLY A 259 -7.48 -11.85 -1.74
N GLN A 260 -7.46 -10.90 -0.81
CA GLN A 260 -6.79 -9.60 -1.01
C GLN A 260 -5.27 -9.75 -1.18
N ILE A 261 -4.62 -10.59 -0.38
CA ILE A 261 -3.18 -10.89 -0.51
C ILE A 261 -2.89 -11.53 -1.87
N THR A 262 -3.70 -12.52 -2.27
CA THR A 262 -3.55 -13.18 -3.58
C THR A 262 -3.69 -12.18 -4.72
N ALA A 263 -4.71 -11.31 -4.67
CA ALA A 263 -4.97 -10.29 -5.66
C ALA A 263 -3.82 -9.26 -5.74
N ALA A 264 -3.30 -8.80 -4.59
CA ALA A 264 -2.18 -7.85 -4.55
C ALA A 264 -0.91 -8.43 -5.20
N VAL A 265 -0.55 -9.67 -4.85
CA VAL A 265 0.60 -10.37 -5.43
C VAL A 265 0.43 -10.57 -6.94
N ALA A 266 -0.77 -10.98 -7.37
CA ALA A 266 -1.08 -11.18 -8.79
C ALA A 266 -0.98 -9.87 -9.60
N LEU A 267 -1.51 -8.76 -9.09
CA LEU A 267 -1.41 -7.45 -9.76
C LEU A 267 0.04 -6.99 -9.95
N ILE A 268 0.92 -7.28 -8.98
CA ILE A 268 2.35 -6.99 -9.10
C ILE A 268 3.02 -7.94 -10.12
N GLN A 269 2.72 -9.24 -10.09
CA GLN A 269 3.24 -10.20 -11.07
C GLN A 269 2.85 -9.84 -12.51
N MET A 270 1.64 -9.32 -12.68
CA MET A 270 1.14 -8.83 -13.97
C MET A 270 1.65 -7.42 -14.31
N ASN A 271 2.43 -6.81 -13.45
CA ASN A 271 2.92 -5.43 -13.62
C ASN A 271 1.80 -4.40 -13.87
N VAL A 272 0.61 -4.60 -13.27
CA VAL A 272 -0.57 -3.77 -13.54
C VAL A 272 -0.44 -2.41 -12.87
N SER A 273 -0.14 -2.38 -11.57
CA SER A 273 -0.12 -1.16 -10.76
C SER A 273 1.13 -1.09 -9.90
N PRO A 274 1.72 0.11 -9.70
CA PRO A 274 2.88 0.28 -8.83
C PRO A 274 2.55 0.18 -7.35
N ALA A 275 1.27 0.32 -6.98
CA ALA A 275 0.81 0.26 -5.59
C ALA A 275 -0.54 -0.45 -5.47
N SER A 276 -0.72 -1.19 -4.38
CA SER A 276 -1.97 -1.86 -4.04
C SER A 276 -2.35 -1.57 -2.59
N VAL A 277 -3.65 -1.42 -2.32
CA VAL A 277 -4.20 -1.18 -0.98
C VAL A 277 -5.01 -2.38 -0.53
N ILE A 278 -4.67 -2.94 0.64
CA ILE A 278 -5.34 -4.06 1.28
C ILE A 278 -5.85 -3.65 2.67
N PHE A 279 -6.74 -4.45 3.26
CA PHE A 279 -7.27 -4.22 4.59
C PHE A 279 -6.68 -5.23 5.58
N LEU A 280 -6.11 -4.74 6.69
CA LEU A 280 -5.54 -5.55 7.77
C LEU A 280 -6.05 -5.03 9.12
N PRO A 281 -7.03 -5.69 9.76
CA PRO A 281 -7.52 -5.28 11.08
C PRO A 281 -6.59 -5.77 12.20
N PHE A 282 -6.32 -4.90 13.18
CA PHE A 282 -5.52 -5.19 14.38
C PHE A 282 -6.30 -4.98 15.69
N GLY A 283 -7.59 -5.12 15.68
CA GLY A 283 -8.49 -4.85 16.80
C GLY A 283 -9.50 -3.76 16.47
N GLY A 284 -9.16 -2.89 15.53
CA GLY A 284 -10.05 -1.89 14.97
C GLY A 284 -10.67 -0.98 16.04
N ASP A 285 -11.94 -0.65 15.87
CA ASP A 285 -12.71 0.18 16.80
C ASP A 285 -13.09 -0.61 18.07
N ASN A 286 -12.15 -0.72 19.00
CA ASN A 286 -12.24 -1.57 20.19
C ASN A 286 -12.54 -0.82 21.49
N HIS A 287 -13.40 0.19 21.47
CA HIS A 287 -13.85 0.91 22.68
C HIS A 287 -14.44 -0.01 23.76
N SER A 288 -15.12 -1.07 23.33
CA SER A 288 -15.67 -2.08 24.21
C SER A 288 -15.09 -3.46 23.84
N ASP A 289 -13.94 -3.77 24.43
CA ASP A 289 -13.21 -5.02 24.22
C ASP A 289 -12.67 -5.53 25.56
N PRO A 290 -13.54 -6.13 26.40
CA PRO A 290 -13.11 -6.67 27.69
C PRO A 290 -11.95 -7.66 27.52
N ASN A 291 -10.92 -7.50 28.36
CA ASN A 291 -9.68 -8.30 28.30
C ASN A 291 -8.90 -8.17 26.99
N LEU A 292 -9.25 -7.23 26.10
CA LEU A 292 -8.64 -7.03 24.79
C LEU A 292 -8.68 -8.32 23.93
N ALA A 293 -9.79 -9.06 24.02
CA ALA A 293 -9.91 -10.36 23.34
C ALA A 293 -10.01 -10.22 21.83
N ARG A 294 -10.78 -9.25 21.32
CA ARG A 294 -10.86 -8.96 19.89
C ARG A 294 -9.53 -8.43 19.36
N GLU A 295 -8.89 -7.50 20.11
CA GLU A 295 -7.54 -7.02 19.80
C GLU A 295 -6.56 -8.17 19.65
N SER A 296 -6.54 -9.11 20.60
CA SER A 296 -5.66 -10.27 20.56
C SER A 296 -5.93 -11.16 19.37
N ALA A 297 -7.18 -11.54 19.12
CA ALA A 297 -7.54 -12.41 17.99
C ALA A 297 -7.16 -11.78 16.64
N GLN A 298 -7.41 -10.49 16.46
CA GLN A 298 -7.07 -9.78 15.23
C GLN A 298 -5.57 -9.53 15.08
N HIS A 299 -4.82 -9.31 16.16
CA HIS A 299 -3.35 -9.28 16.10
C HIS A 299 -2.77 -10.59 15.61
N VAL A 300 -3.23 -11.71 16.17
CA VAL A 300 -2.77 -13.05 15.75
C VAL A 300 -3.07 -13.27 14.26
N SER A 301 -4.31 -13.02 13.82
CA SER A 301 -4.70 -13.23 12.42
C SER A 301 -3.98 -12.29 11.46
N SER A 302 -3.79 -11.02 11.82
CA SER A 302 -3.17 -10.03 10.93
C SER A 302 -1.65 -10.19 10.84
N CYS A 303 -0.96 -10.56 11.93
CA CYS A 303 0.45 -10.91 11.86
C CYS A 303 0.68 -12.20 11.05
N ALA A 304 -0.20 -13.21 11.19
CA ALA A 304 -0.18 -14.40 10.33
C ALA A 304 -0.41 -14.06 8.85
N ALA A 305 -1.29 -13.11 8.56
CA ALA A 305 -1.53 -12.63 7.21
C ALA A 305 -0.32 -11.87 6.63
N ILE A 306 0.39 -11.07 7.43
CA ILE A 306 1.66 -10.46 7.02
C ILE A 306 2.69 -11.55 6.70
N ALA A 307 2.83 -12.56 7.54
CA ALA A 307 3.74 -13.69 7.27
C ALA A 307 3.37 -14.41 5.96
N THR A 308 2.07 -14.65 5.72
CA THR A 308 1.55 -15.26 4.48
C THR A 308 1.85 -14.38 3.26
N LEU A 309 1.63 -13.06 3.35
CA LEU A 309 1.99 -12.11 2.29
C LEU A 309 3.48 -12.20 1.95
N MET A 310 4.35 -12.13 2.96
CA MET A 310 5.80 -12.20 2.76
C MET A 310 6.24 -13.54 2.16
N GLN A 311 5.64 -14.65 2.58
CA GLN A 311 5.89 -15.96 2.00
C GLN A 311 5.47 -16.03 0.53
N ARG A 312 4.28 -15.49 0.17
CA ARG A 312 3.81 -15.44 -1.23
C ARG A 312 4.69 -14.56 -2.10
N LEU A 313 5.13 -13.40 -1.58
CA LEU A 313 6.09 -12.54 -2.27
C LEU A 313 7.42 -13.27 -2.51
N ASN A 314 7.91 -14.04 -1.54
CA ASN A 314 9.12 -14.83 -1.69
C ASN A 314 8.94 -15.93 -2.75
N THR A 315 7.85 -16.69 -2.71
CA THR A 315 7.52 -17.70 -3.72
C THR A 315 7.42 -17.11 -5.13
N ALA A 316 6.84 -15.92 -5.23
CA ALA A 316 6.72 -15.17 -6.49
C ALA A 316 8.03 -14.47 -6.92
N LYS A 317 9.13 -14.59 -6.16
CA LYS A 317 10.42 -13.87 -6.36
C LYS A 317 10.26 -12.34 -6.36
N LEU A 318 9.31 -11.85 -5.60
CA LEU A 318 8.98 -10.41 -5.46
C LEU A 318 9.41 -9.84 -4.10
N PHE A 319 9.90 -10.65 -3.17
CA PHE A 319 10.25 -10.25 -1.81
C PHE A 319 11.25 -9.09 -1.74
N ASP A 320 12.16 -9.00 -2.70
CA ASP A 320 13.13 -7.92 -2.84
C ASP A 320 12.64 -6.75 -3.71
N ARG A 321 11.42 -6.82 -4.21
CA ARG A 321 10.85 -5.82 -5.11
C ARG A 321 9.62 -5.11 -4.55
N VAL A 322 9.18 -5.50 -3.36
CA VAL A 322 7.98 -4.96 -2.72
C VAL A 322 8.33 -4.36 -1.37
N THR A 323 7.83 -3.16 -1.13
CA THR A 323 7.76 -2.56 0.21
C THR A 323 6.32 -2.67 0.70
N PHE A 324 6.16 -3.23 1.89
CA PHE A 324 4.90 -3.30 2.62
C PHE A 324 4.84 -2.17 3.64
N VAL A 325 3.69 -1.52 3.74
CA VAL A 325 3.41 -0.47 4.73
C VAL A 325 2.08 -0.74 5.39
N MET A 326 2.02 -0.65 6.71
CA MET A 326 0.79 -0.65 7.48
C MET A 326 0.67 0.69 8.22
N MET A 327 -0.33 1.49 7.88
CA MET A 327 -0.63 2.77 8.54
C MET A 327 -2.14 3.00 8.56
N ASN A 328 -2.64 3.40 9.70
CA ASN A 328 -4.05 3.68 9.94
C ASN A 328 -4.31 5.14 10.31
N VAL A 329 -5.59 5.49 10.46
CA VAL A 329 -6.02 6.87 10.71
C VAL A 329 -5.52 7.41 12.06
N PHE A 330 -5.41 6.57 13.09
CA PHE A 330 -4.84 6.88 14.42
C PHE A 330 -4.52 5.59 15.17
N GLY A 331 -3.78 5.70 16.26
CA GLY A 331 -3.58 4.61 17.21
C GLY A 331 -4.68 4.57 18.27
N ARG A 332 -4.55 3.63 19.21
CA ARG A 332 -5.44 3.48 20.34
C ARG A 332 -4.74 3.85 21.65
N SER A 333 -5.52 4.25 22.66
CA SER A 333 -4.99 4.64 23.97
C SER A 333 -4.08 3.55 24.53
N LEU A 334 -2.91 3.98 25.01
CA LEU A 334 -1.89 3.10 25.60
C LEU A 334 -2.18 2.88 27.07
N ASN A 335 -2.63 3.92 27.77
CA ASN A 335 -3.16 3.79 29.12
C ASN A 335 -4.63 3.36 29.02
N ARG A 336 -4.96 2.20 29.57
CA ARG A 336 -6.32 1.65 29.55
C ARG A 336 -7.13 2.21 30.72
N PRO A 337 -8.05 3.15 30.48
CA PRO A 337 -8.96 3.57 31.53
C PRO A 337 -9.98 2.44 31.80
N MET A 338 -9.90 1.88 32.98
CA MET A 338 -10.92 1.03 33.59
C MET A 338 -11.75 0.08 32.71
N ARG A 339 -11.23 -1.12 32.43
CA ARG A 339 -11.97 -2.36 32.05
C ARG A 339 -12.75 -2.41 30.74
N MET A 340 -12.79 -1.34 29.99
CA MET A 340 -13.44 -1.28 28.69
C MET A 340 -12.42 -1.42 27.56
N GLY A 341 -12.41 -1.34 26.43
CA GLY A 341 -11.36 -1.44 25.42
C GLY A 341 -10.40 -0.25 25.40
N ARG A 342 -10.11 0.30 24.22
CA ARG A 342 -9.19 1.43 24.04
C ARG A 342 -9.89 2.61 23.36
N ASP A 343 -9.57 3.81 23.78
CA ASP A 343 -10.04 5.04 23.17
C ASP A 343 -9.17 5.44 21.95
N HIS A 344 -9.61 6.45 21.20
CA HIS A 344 -8.85 7.02 20.11
C HIS A 344 -7.62 7.78 20.60
N LEU A 345 -6.46 7.56 19.99
CA LEU A 345 -5.21 8.26 20.32
C LEU A 345 -4.56 8.84 19.07
N GLY A 346 -4.77 10.12 18.82
CA GLY A 346 -4.15 10.83 17.69
C GLY A 346 -2.68 11.19 17.94
N ASN A 347 -2.28 11.25 19.23
CA ASN A 347 -0.92 11.65 19.60
C ASN A 347 0.11 10.54 19.45
N HIS A 348 -0.31 9.29 19.24
CA HIS A 348 0.61 8.19 19.01
C HIS A 348 -0.02 7.13 18.09
N HIS A 349 0.74 6.74 17.08
CA HIS A 349 0.50 5.62 16.17
C HIS A 349 1.84 4.93 15.90
N CYS A 350 1.81 3.68 15.44
CA CYS A 350 2.98 3.01 14.93
C CYS A 350 2.72 2.54 13.49
N THR A 351 3.46 3.08 12.54
CA THR A 351 3.50 2.58 11.16
C THR A 351 4.55 1.50 11.04
N VAL A 352 4.18 0.38 10.42
CA VAL A 352 5.10 -0.72 10.13
C VAL A 352 5.51 -0.63 8.66
N ILE A 353 6.82 -0.61 8.40
CA ILE A 353 7.39 -0.54 7.06
C ILE A 353 8.31 -1.74 6.89
N SER A 354 8.08 -2.58 5.88
CA SER A 354 8.91 -3.75 5.61
C SER A 354 9.31 -3.81 4.15
N GLY A 355 10.60 -3.98 3.85
CA GLY A 355 11.09 -4.04 2.47
C GLY A 355 12.61 -4.13 2.36
N LYS A 356 13.11 -4.39 1.15
CA LYS A 356 14.55 -4.56 0.89
C LYS A 356 15.41 -3.37 1.35
N ARG A 357 14.87 -2.16 1.23
CA ARG A 357 15.58 -0.91 1.56
C ARG A 357 15.30 -0.42 2.98
N VAL A 358 14.62 -1.23 3.77
CA VAL A 358 14.28 -0.94 5.16
C VAL A 358 15.19 -1.76 6.08
N ARG A 359 15.65 -1.13 7.14
CA ARG A 359 16.43 -1.78 8.20
C ARG A 359 15.53 -2.20 9.34
N GLY A 360 15.73 -3.39 9.89
CA GLY A 360 15.08 -3.82 11.12
C GLY A 360 15.38 -2.84 12.24
N SER A 361 14.39 -2.06 12.68
CA SER A 361 14.60 -0.95 13.62
C SER A 361 13.32 -0.53 14.32
N VAL A 362 13.49 0.18 15.43
CA VAL A 362 12.45 0.98 16.07
C VAL A 362 12.85 2.44 15.92
N VAL A 363 11.96 3.25 15.36
CA VAL A 363 12.15 4.70 15.17
C VAL A 363 11.19 5.45 16.06
N GLY A 364 11.70 6.48 16.76
CA GLY A 364 10.94 7.20 17.75
C GLY A 364 10.66 6.36 18.99
N GLY A 365 9.58 6.67 19.65
CA GLY A 365 9.13 6.00 20.87
C GLY A 365 7.93 6.74 21.47
N VAL A 366 7.67 6.49 22.73
CA VAL A 366 6.57 7.11 23.47
C VAL A 366 7.08 7.89 24.67
N MET A 367 6.33 8.92 25.07
CA MET A 367 6.49 9.67 26.30
C MET A 367 5.14 9.92 26.94
N LYS A 368 5.08 10.02 28.27
CA LYS A 368 3.84 10.36 28.97
C LYS A 368 3.37 11.75 28.56
N SER A 369 2.07 11.87 28.26
CA SER A 369 1.42 13.11 27.86
C SER A 369 0.00 13.16 28.46
N GLY A 370 -0.17 13.97 29.49
CA GLY A 370 -1.42 14.01 30.25
C GLY A 370 -1.73 12.67 30.90
N SER A 371 -2.93 12.15 30.63
CA SER A 371 -3.39 10.86 31.15
C SER A 371 -2.99 9.67 30.28
N ASP A 372 -2.34 9.89 29.14
CA ASP A 372 -1.94 8.83 28.19
C ASP A 372 -0.50 9.07 27.69
N TYR A 373 -0.19 8.75 26.46
CA TYR A 373 1.11 8.87 25.85
C TYR A 373 1.06 9.65 24.51
N ALA A 374 2.19 10.16 24.11
CA ALA A 374 2.43 10.78 22.80
C ALA A 374 3.68 10.22 22.18
N ALA A 375 3.79 10.30 20.85
CA ALA A 375 5.03 10.02 20.16
C ALA A 375 6.11 11.03 20.58
N THR A 376 7.35 10.59 20.58
CA THR A 376 8.50 11.46 20.85
C THR A 376 8.90 12.24 19.61
N PRO A 377 9.50 13.44 19.74
CA PRO A 377 10.36 14.01 18.70
C PRO A 377 11.52 13.06 18.39
N ILE A 378 12.10 13.16 17.18
CA ILE A 378 13.05 12.17 16.64
C ILE A 378 14.32 12.88 16.14
N ASP A 379 15.47 12.25 16.34
CA ASP A 379 16.70 12.54 15.60
C ASP A 379 16.65 11.77 14.27
N SER A 380 16.67 12.46 13.14
CA SER A 380 16.52 11.84 11.81
C SER A 380 17.68 10.92 11.42
N LYS A 381 18.87 11.10 12.00
CA LYS A 381 20.05 10.29 11.69
C LYS A 381 20.03 8.96 12.44
N THR A 382 19.71 9.02 13.74
CA THR A 382 19.77 7.85 14.64
C THR A 382 18.42 7.14 14.74
N GLY A 383 17.31 7.80 14.42
CA GLY A 383 15.95 7.31 14.62
C GLY A 383 15.52 7.27 16.09
N LEU A 384 16.36 7.67 17.00
CA LEU A 384 16.07 7.60 18.44
C LEU A 384 15.15 8.75 18.89
N PRO A 385 14.40 8.54 19.98
CA PRO A 385 13.73 9.60 20.69
C PRO A 385 14.73 10.69 21.07
N ALA A 386 14.41 11.95 20.79
CA ALA A 386 15.26 13.07 21.12
C ALA A 386 14.43 14.20 21.73
N MET A 387 15.03 14.95 22.64
CA MET A 387 14.37 16.07 23.30
C MET A 387 15.19 17.36 23.08
N GLY A 388 14.49 18.49 23.02
CA GLY A 388 15.13 19.79 22.85
C GLY A 388 15.91 19.90 21.53
N MET A 389 17.14 20.45 21.59
CA MET A 389 17.99 20.66 20.40
C MET A 389 18.51 19.37 19.74
N GLY A 390 18.37 18.22 20.38
CA GLY A 390 18.74 16.92 19.80
C GLY A 390 17.72 16.39 18.77
N ALA A 391 16.50 16.91 18.78
CA ALA A 391 15.45 16.52 17.85
C ALA A 391 15.45 17.46 16.64
N ASP A 392 15.65 16.93 15.45
CA ASP A 392 15.50 17.67 14.20
C ASP A 392 14.21 17.34 13.44
N ILE A 393 13.39 16.42 13.99
CA ILE A 393 12.00 16.15 13.64
C ILE A 393 11.15 16.38 14.90
N ARG A 394 10.37 17.44 14.88
CA ARG A 394 9.46 17.77 15.99
C ARG A 394 8.27 16.80 16.01
N PHE A 395 7.56 16.75 17.12
CA PHE A 395 6.37 15.93 17.29
C PHE A 395 5.37 16.10 16.12
N GLU A 396 5.04 17.31 15.74
CA GLU A 396 4.06 17.65 14.70
C GLU A 396 4.54 17.21 13.30
N ASP A 397 5.85 17.09 13.09
CA ASP A 397 6.46 16.74 11.83
C ASP A 397 6.68 15.23 11.66
N THR A 398 6.40 14.41 12.70
CA THR A 398 6.68 12.96 12.68
C THR A 398 5.82 12.22 11.64
N LEU A 399 4.57 12.64 11.39
CA LEU A 399 3.74 12.08 10.32
C LEU A 399 4.33 12.35 8.93
N GLY A 400 4.84 13.57 8.71
CA GLY A 400 5.55 13.91 7.47
C GLY A 400 6.84 13.12 7.32
N ALA A 401 7.55 12.86 8.43
CA ALA A 401 8.79 12.09 8.43
C ALA A 401 8.56 10.61 8.06
N VAL A 402 7.52 9.98 8.60
CA VAL A 402 7.16 8.61 8.17
C VAL A 402 6.82 8.59 6.69
N GLY A 403 6.07 9.58 6.19
CA GLY A 403 5.73 9.69 4.77
C GLY A 403 6.95 9.81 3.86
N LYS A 404 7.93 10.67 4.21
CA LYS A 404 9.21 10.80 3.49
C LYS A 404 10.04 9.51 3.57
N THR A 405 10.06 8.86 4.73
CA THR A 405 10.82 7.61 4.91
C THR A 405 10.24 6.47 4.08
N ILE A 406 8.91 6.36 4.00
CA ILE A 406 8.23 5.41 3.09
C ILE A 406 8.59 5.72 1.64
N ALA A 407 8.50 6.99 1.23
CA ALA A 407 8.82 7.41 -0.13
C ALA A 407 10.28 7.08 -0.50
N ALA A 408 11.22 7.27 0.42
CA ALA A 408 12.62 6.88 0.24
C ALA A 408 12.80 5.36 0.17
N ALA A 409 12.09 4.60 1.02
CA ALA A 409 12.13 3.14 1.02
C ALA A 409 11.67 2.53 -0.31
N VAL A 410 10.66 3.12 -0.96
CA VAL A 410 10.18 2.67 -2.27
C VAL A 410 11.00 3.20 -3.46
N GLY A 411 12.00 4.05 -3.21
CA GLY A 411 12.96 4.51 -4.23
C GLY A 411 12.62 5.83 -4.91
N LEU A 412 11.78 6.68 -4.32
CA LEU A 412 11.61 8.05 -4.83
C LEU A 412 12.90 8.87 -4.63
N SER A 413 13.18 9.77 -5.56
CA SER A 413 14.31 10.69 -5.46
C SER A 413 14.09 11.71 -4.34
N SER A 414 15.20 12.21 -3.77
CA SER A 414 15.19 13.28 -2.76
C SER A 414 14.47 14.53 -3.26
N ASP A 415 14.66 14.88 -4.53
CA ASP A 415 14.08 16.07 -5.14
C ASP A 415 12.55 15.98 -5.20
N VAL A 416 12.02 14.82 -5.64
CA VAL A 416 10.57 14.58 -5.64
C VAL A 416 10.01 14.59 -4.22
N MET A 417 10.68 13.94 -3.26
CA MET A 417 10.23 13.90 -1.87
C MET A 417 10.20 15.30 -1.25
N ASN A 418 11.25 16.09 -1.43
CA ASN A 418 11.35 17.43 -0.85
C ASN A 418 10.43 18.44 -1.56
N ASP A 419 10.21 18.28 -2.86
CA ASP A 419 9.22 19.10 -3.58
C ASP A 419 7.78 18.72 -3.18
N GLN A 420 7.44 17.45 -3.07
CA GLN A 420 6.04 17.01 -2.94
C GLN A 420 5.56 16.82 -1.49
N ILE A 421 6.46 16.62 -0.53
CA ILE A 421 6.13 16.45 0.89
C ILE A 421 6.78 17.56 1.70
N THR A 422 5.96 18.47 2.22
CA THR A 422 6.42 19.74 2.80
C THR A 422 6.87 19.66 4.26
N ALA A 423 6.51 18.58 4.98
CA ALA A 423 6.85 18.38 6.39
C ALA A 423 7.73 17.15 6.61
N GLY A 424 8.46 17.14 7.73
CA GLY A 424 9.30 16.03 8.16
C GLY A 424 10.59 15.88 7.36
N LYS A 425 11.41 14.93 7.82
CA LYS A 425 12.66 14.50 7.17
C LYS A 425 12.68 12.99 7.02
N VAL A 426 13.46 12.47 6.09
CA VAL A 426 13.76 11.04 6.00
C VAL A 426 14.55 10.61 7.24
N VAL A 427 14.11 9.54 7.90
CA VAL A 427 14.85 8.94 9.00
C VAL A 427 15.84 7.93 8.44
N GLN A 428 17.12 8.28 8.46
CA GLN A 428 18.19 7.48 7.85
C GLN A 428 18.36 6.12 8.53
N ALA A 429 18.19 6.07 9.84
CA ALA A 429 18.33 4.83 10.62
C ALA A 429 17.30 3.75 10.25
N ALA A 430 16.16 4.13 9.64
CA ALA A 430 15.15 3.19 9.14
C ALA A 430 15.53 2.53 7.81
N LEU A 431 16.55 3.01 7.13
CA LEU A 431 16.91 2.62 5.77
C LEU A 431 18.29 1.94 5.72
N VAL A 432 18.49 1.15 4.66
CA VAL A 432 19.76 0.46 4.36
C VAL A 432 20.56 1.29 3.34
#